data_74144d57b4d92091cf4de2a5202e71bb
#
_entry.id   74144d57b4d92091cf4de2a5202e71bb
#
_cell.length_a   1.000
_cell.length_b   1.000
_cell.length_c   1.000
_cell.angle_alpha   90.00
_cell.angle_beta   90.00
_cell.angle_gamma   90.00
#
_symmetry.space_group_name_H-M   'P 1'
#
loop_
_entity.id
_entity.type
_entity.pdbx_description
1 polymer ?
#
loop_
_entity_poly.entity_id
_entity_poly.type
_entity_poly.pdbx_seq_one_letter_code
_entity_poly.pdbx_strand_id
1 'polypeptide(L)'
;MACGATVWSVDLDKGLAPYNAGDFATALTEWKPLVEQGNAAAQYNLALTYDEGEGVIQDNVYAHMWLNIAAASGSEQARSNKDILVKQMTPQDISKAQDLARECVKKNYKDC
;
A
#
# COMPACT_ATOMS: atom_id res chain seq x y z
N MET A 1 21.56 16.41 -7.01
CA MET A 1 20.58 17.28 -6.37
C MET A 1 19.72 16.50 -5.39
N ALA A 2 19.56 17.04 -4.24
CA ALA A 2 18.72 16.41 -3.21
C ALA A 2 17.22 16.56 -3.50
N CYS A 3 16.86 17.29 -4.54
CA CYS A 3 15.46 17.63 -4.84
C CYS A 3 14.54 16.41 -4.93
N GLY A 4 15.00 15.33 -5.56
CA GLY A 4 14.19 14.15 -5.71
C GLY A 4 13.80 13.54 -4.39
N ALA A 5 14.76 13.34 -3.49
CA ALA A 5 14.50 12.76 -2.19
C ALA A 5 13.61 13.68 -1.34
N THR A 6 13.86 14.99 -1.39
CA THR A 6 13.07 15.97 -0.67
C THR A 6 11.61 15.99 -1.16
N VAL A 7 11.41 15.93 -2.49
CA VAL A 7 10.08 15.91 -3.09
C VAL A 7 9.33 14.64 -2.66
N TRP A 8 10.00 13.49 -2.68
CA TRP A 8 9.39 12.23 -2.26
C TRP A 8 8.88 12.32 -0.82
N SER A 9 9.70 12.85 0.10
CA SER A 9 9.31 12.99 1.50
C SER A 9 8.14 13.95 1.67
N VAL A 10 8.16 15.08 0.97
CA VAL A 10 7.09 16.07 1.02
C VAL A 10 5.79 15.49 0.49
N ASP A 11 5.84 14.76 -0.62
CA ASP A 11 4.64 14.18 -1.22
C ASP A 11 4.02 13.12 -0.30
N LEU A 12 4.84 12.29 0.35
CA LEU A 12 4.34 11.32 1.31
C LEU A 12 3.72 12.03 2.51
N ASP A 13 4.36 13.07 3.01
CA ASP A 13 3.89 13.84 4.16
C ASP A 13 2.56 14.56 3.87
N LYS A 14 2.31 14.94 2.62
CA LYS A 14 1.02 15.54 2.23
C LYS A 14 -0.16 14.61 2.53
N GLY A 15 0.05 13.31 2.43
CA GLY A 15 -0.98 12.35 2.78
C GLY A 15 -1.03 12.05 4.27
N LEU A 16 0.10 12.14 4.96
CA LEU A 16 0.18 11.78 6.38
C LEU A 16 -0.63 12.72 7.28
N ALA A 17 -0.60 14.03 7.02
CA ALA A 17 -1.35 14.97 7.84
C ALA A 17 -2.87 14.73 7.74
N PRO A 18 -3.46 14.61 6.53
CA PRO A 18 -4.87 14.21 6.41
C PRO A 18 -5.17 12.86 7.04
N TYR A 19 -4.28 11.87 6.86
CA TYR A 19 -4.46 10.54 7.43
C TYR A 19 -4.56 10.62 8.97
N ASN A 20 -3.66 11.35 9.59
CA ASN A 20 -3.63 11.49 11.05
C ASN A 20 -4.85 12.25 11.57
N ALA A 21 -5.44 13.11 10.74
CA ALA A 21 -6.66 13.85 11.07
C ALA A 21 -7.94 13.05 10.78
N GLY A 22 -7.83 11.84 10.23
CA GLY A 22 -8.96 11.01 9.87
C GLY A 22 -9.53 11.30 8.50
N ASP A 23 -8.90 12.17 7.71
CA ASP A 23 -9.31 12.46 6.33
C ASP A 23 -8.62 11.49 5.38
N PHE A 24 -9.13 10.26 5.36
CA PHE A 24 -8.51 9.18 4.60
C PHE A 24 -8.65 9.37 3.08
N ALA A 25 -9.74 9.98 2.63
CA ALA A 25 -9.94 10.23 1.21
C ALA A 25 -8.84 11.13 0.64
N THR A 26 -8.50 12.21 1.35
CA THR A 26 -7.43 13.11 0.93
C THR A 26 -6.08 12.40 0.98
N ALA A 27 -5.83 11.62 2.04
CA ALA A 27 -4.58 10.86 2.17
C ALA A 27 -4.39 9.92 0.98
N LEU A 28 -5.42 9.16 0.62
CA LEU A 28 -5.35 8.21 -0.49
C LEU A 28 -5.10 8.93 -1.81
N THR A 29 -5.74 10.08 -2.02
CA THR A 29 -5.53 10.88 -3.22
C THR A 29 -4.09 11.35 -3.34
N GLU A 30 -3.50 11.80 -2.23
CA GLU A 30 -2.11 12.26 -2.21
C GLU A 30 -1.12 11.11 -2.43
N TRP A 31 -1.41 9.92 -1.91
CA TRP A 31 -0.51 8.78 -2.03
C TRP A 31 -0.60 8.06 -3.37
N LYS A 32 -1.73 8.18 -4.09
CA LYS A 32 -1.95 7.43 -5.32
C LYS A 32 -0.83 7.60 -6.36
N PRO A 33 -0.37 8.82 -6.70
CA PRO A 33 0.74 8.95 -7.66
C PRO A 33 2.00 8.24 -7.19
N LEU A 34 2.30 8.27 -5.88
CA LEU A 34 3.48 7.62 -5.32
C LEU A 34 3.37 6.11 -5.40
N VAL A 35 2.18 5.57 -5.13
CA VAL A 35 1.91 4.14 -5.27
C VAL A 35 2.18 3.70 -6.70
N GLU A 36 1.70 4.44 -7.67
CA GLU A 36 1.85 4.13 -9.09
C GLU A 36 3.29 4.30 -9.59
N GLN A 37 4.10 5.06 -8.87
CA GLN A 37 5.52 5.22 -9.15
C GLN A 37 6.39 4.15 -8.48
N GLY A 38 5.78 3.23 -7.74
CA GLY A 38 6.51 2.17 -7.08
C GLY A 38 7.09 2.54 -5.72
N ASN A 39 6.61 3.61 -5.10
CA ASN A 39 7.09 4.03 -3.78
C ASN A 39 6.62 3.03 -2.72
N ALA A 40 7.57 2.33 -2.10
CA ALA A 40 7.27 1.28 -1.13
C ALA A 40 6.52 1.79 0.09
N ALA A 41 6.87 2.98 0.58
CA ALA A 41 6.21 3.54 1.76
C ALA A 41 4.75 3.90 1.46
N ALA A 42 4.47 4.47 0.29
CA ALA A 42 3.10 4.78 -0.11
C ALA A 42 2.29 3.51 -0.30
N GLN A 43 2.87 2.49 -0.91
CA GLN A 43 2.21 1.18 -1.09
C GLN A 43 1.91 0.53 0.26
N TYR A 44 2.83 0.62 1.21
CA TYR A 44 2.62 0.11 2.55
C TYR A 44 1.48 0.85 3.26
N ASN A 45 1.46 2.17 3.16
CA ASN A 45 0.38 2.97 3.75
C ASN A 45 -0.97 2.60 3.15
N LEU A 46 -1.03 2.40 1.83
CA LEU A 46 -2.25 1.95 1.17
C LEU A 46 -2.69 0.58 1.69
N ALA A 47 -1.75 -0.34 1.89
CA ALA A 47 -2.07 -1.65 2.44
C ALA A 47 -2.70 -1.54 3.83
N LEU A 48 -2.19 -0.65 4.66
CA LEU A 48 -2.73 -0.45 6.00
C LEU A 48 -4.16 0.09 5.97
N THR A 49 -4.49 0.93 4.99
CA THR A 49 -5.86 1.43 4.86
C THR A 49 -6.83 0.29 4.54
N TYR A 50 -6.42 -0.67 3.73
CA TYR A 50 -7.25 -1.85 3.46
C TYR A 50 -7.34 -2.78 4.66
N ASP A 51 -6.24 -2.93 5.40
CA ASP A 51 -6.22 -3.78 6.58
C ASP A 51 -7.18 -3.26 7.66
N GLU A 52 -7.26 -1.95 7.80
CA GLU A 52 -8.06 -1.31 8.85
C GLU A 52 -9.40 -0.77 8.36
N GLY A 53 -9.63 -0.73 7.07
CA GLY A 53 -10.87 -0.19 6.51
C GLY A 53 -10.96 1.32 6.63
N GLU A 54 -9.87 2.02 6.34
CA GLU A 54 -9.78 3.48 6.48
C GLU A 54 -9.92 4.15 5.12
N GLY A 55 -11.09 4.68 4.83
CA GLY A 55 -11.38 5.31 3.55
C GLY A 55 -11.67 4.34 2.42
N VAL A 56 -11.55 3.05 2.68
CA VAL A 56 -11.90 1.95 1.78
C VAL A 56 -12.55 0.85 2.60
N ILE A 57 -13.25 -0.05 1.94
CA ILE A 57 -13.82 -1.22 2.62
C ILE A 57 -12.68 -2.15 3.04
N GLN A 58 -12.68 -2.56 4.30
CA GLN A 58 -11.67 -3.47 4.84
C GLN A 58 -11.63 -4.75 3.99
N ASP A 59 -10.42 -5.18 3.60
CA ASP A 59 -10.25 -6.34 2.72
C ASP A 59 -8.86 -6.94 2.92
N ASN A 60 -8.81 -8.13 3.50
CA ASN A 60 -7.55 -8.82 3.75
C ASN A 60 -6.82 -9.22 2.47
N VAL A 61 -7.56 -9.52 1.41
CA VAL A 61 -6.96 -9.89 0.12
C VAL A 61 -6.23 -8.69 -0.47
N TYR A 62 -6.88 -7.53 -0.52
CA TYR A 62 -6.23 -6.32 -1.03
C TYR A 62 -5.12 -5.83 -0.10
N ALA A 63 -5.30 -5.94 1.21
CA ALA A 63 -4.23 -5.61 2.15
C ALA A 63 -2.99 -6.47 1.90
N HIS A 64 -3.18 -7.78 1.74
CA HIS A 64 -2.06 -8.69 1.46
C HIS A 64 -1.44 -8.38 0.10
N MET A 65 -2.25 -8.11 -0.91
CA MET A 65 -1.76 -7.72 -2.24
C MET A 65 -0.80 -6.54 -2.16
N TRP A 66 -1.23 -5.46 -1.50
CA TRP A 66 -0.40 -4.26 -1.39
C TRP A 66 0.80 -4.46 -0.46
N LEU A 67 0.66 -5.25 0.61
CA LEU A 67 1.80 -5.60 1.46
C LEU A 67 2.85 -6.38 0.68
N ASN A 68 2.41 -7.31 -0.16
CA ASN A 68 3.30 -8.09 -1.01
C ASN A 68 4.05 -7.20 -2.00
N ILE A 69 3.33 -6.29 -2.65
CA ILE A 69 3.92 -5.34 -3.60
C ILE A 69 4.90 -4.40 -2.88
N ALA A 70 4.51 -3.86 -1.73
CA ALA A 70 5.37 -2.95 -0.96
C ALA A 70 6.64 -3.67 -0.48
N ALA A 71 6.52 -4.91 -0.04
CA ALA A 71 7.68 -5.70 0.36
C ALA A 71 8.64 -5.92 -0.81
N ALA A 72 8.13 -6.22 -1.98
CA ALA A 72 8.93 -6.37 -3.19
C ALA A 72 9.58 -5.05 -3.61
N SER A 73 8.96 -3.92 -3.26
CA SER A 73 9.49 -2.58 -3.54
C SER A 73 10.49 -2.12 -2.46
N GLY A 74 10.70 -2.91 -1.41
CA GLY A 74 11.74 -2.65 -0.41
C GLY A 74 11.25 -2.38 1.01
N SER A 75 9.94 -2.48 1.30
CA SER A 75 9.43 -2.21 2.64
C SER A 75 9.56 -3.44 3.54
N GLU A 76 10.42 -3.35 4.56
CA GLU A 76 10.56 -4.39 5.58
C GLU A 76 9.31 -4.46 6.47
N GLN A 77 8.69 -3.32 6.77
CA GLN A 77 7.46 -3.30 7.55
C GLN A 77 6.34 -4.04 6.83
N ALA A 78 6.26 -3.89 5.51
CA ALA A 78 5.26 -4.60 4.71
C ALA A 78 5.46 -6.11 4.78
N ARG A 79 6.71 -6.56 4.73
CA ARG A 79 7.03 -7.99 4.86
C ARG A 79 6.56 -8.52 6.21
N SER A 80 6.91 -7.82 7.29
CA SER A 80 6.54 -8.23 8.64
C SER A 80 5.03 -8.25 8.83
N ASN A 81 4.32 -7.23 8.34
CA ASN A 81 2.88 -7.15 8.47
C ASN A 81 2.18 -8.20 7.62
N LYS A 82 2.74 -8.51 6.44
CA LYS A 82 2.20 -9.59 5.60
C LYS A 82 2.25 -10.93 6.34
N ASP A 83 3.37 -11.21 7.00
CA ASP A 83 3.53 -12.46 7.74
C ASP A 83 2.54 -12.56 8.90
N ILE A 84 2.20 -11.44 9.52
CA ILE A 84 1.18 -11.40 10.56
C ILE A 84 -0.21 -11.61 9.95
N LEU A 85 -0.51 -10.93 8.86
CA LEU A 85 -1.83 -10.98 8.23
C LEU A 85 -2.19 -12.37 7.73
N VAL A 86 -1.23 -13.13 7.20
CA VAL A 86 -1.51 -14.46 6.64
C VAL A 86 -2.06 -15.42 7.70
N LYS A 87 -1.81 -15.16 8.99
CA LYS A 87 -2.36 -15.97 10.06
C LYS A 87 -3.89 -15.85 10.18
N GLN A 88 -4.46 -14.81 9.58
CA GLN A 88 -5.90 -14.55 9.58
C GLN A 88 -6.55 -14.85 8.22
N MET A 89 -5.80 -15.39 7.29
CA MET A 89 -6.27 -15.62 5.92
C MET A 89 -6.31 -17.11 5.60
N THR A 90 -7.25 -17.48 4.70
CA THR A 90 -7.27 -18.84 4.17
C THR A 90 -6.19 -18.99 3.10
N PRO A 91 -5.74 -20.25 2.82
CA PRO A 91 -4.80 -20.46 1.70
C PRO A 91 -5.36 -19.96 0.37
N GLN A 92 -6.67 -20.04 0.15
CA GLN A 92 -7.31 -19.54 -1.06
C GLN A 92 -7.20 -18.04 -1.18
N ASP A 93 -7.42 -17.32 -0.07
CA ASP A 93 -7.30 -15.85 -0.06
C ASP A 93 -5.86 -15.42 -0.29
N ILE A 94 -4.89 -16.11 0.30
CA ILE A 94 -3.47 -15.82 0.10
C ILE A 94 -3.11 -16.00 -1.37
N SER A 95 -3.54 -17.11 -1.98
CA SER A 95 -3.28 -17.39 -3.39
C SER A 95 -3.89 -16.30 -4.29
N LYS A 96 -5.13 -15.90 -3.99
CA LYS A 96 -5.81 -14.84 -4.74
C LYS A 96 -5.04 -13.51 -4.63
N ALA A 97 -4.59 -13.15 -3.43
CA ALA A 97 -3.83 -11.94 -3.21
C ALA A 97 -2.52 -11.95 -4.00
N GLN A 98 -1.84 -13.10 -4.04
CA GLN A 98 -0.60 -13.23 -4.79
C GLN A 98 -0.82 -13.07 -6.30
N ASP A 99 -1.92 -13.65 -6.82
CA ASP A 99 -2.27 -13.51 -8.24
C ASP A 99 -2.60 -12.05 -8.58
N LEU A 100 -3.35 -11.37 -7.72
CA LEU A 100 -3.68 -9.97 -7.91
C LEU A 100 -2.43 -9.10 -7.87
N ALA A 101 -1.47 -9.42 -6.99
CA ALA A 101 -0.21 -8.69 -6.93
C ALA A 101 0.57 -8.81 -8.23
N ARG A 102 0.64 -10.01 -8.81
CA ARG A 102 1.31 -10.23 -10.09
C ARG A 102 0.64 -9.42 -11.20
N GLU A 103 -0.68 -9.41 -11.24
CA GLU A 103 -1.42 -8.64 -12.24
C GLU A 103 -1.21 -7.14 -12.06
N CYS A 104 -1.20 -6.67 -10.81
CA CYS A 104 -0.96 -5.26 -10.51
C CYS A 104 0.42 -4.80 -11.00
N VAL A 105 1.45 -5.62 -10.75
CA VAL A 105 2.81 -5.30 -11.21
C VAL A 105 2.87 -5.21 -12.74
N LYS A 106 2.17 -6.11 -13.44
CA LYS A 106 2.10 -6.06 -14.91
C LYS A 106 1.48 -4.77 -15.41
N LYS A 107 0.58 -4.17 -14.65
CA LYS A 107 -0.09 -2.92 -14.99
C LYS A 107 0.66 -1.69 -14.48
N ASN A 108 1.88 -1.87 -14.00
CA ASN A 108 2.68 -0.80 -13.41
C ASN A 108 1.94 -0.13 -12.25
N TYR A 109 1.30 -0.92 -11.41
CA TYR A 109 0.57 -0.50 -10.20
C TYR A 109 -0.65 0.38 -10.48
N LYS A 110 -1.16 0.37 -11.71
CA LYS A 110 -2.31 1.18 -12.09
C LYS A 110 -3.59 0.36 -12.05
N ASP A 111 -4.65 0.99 -11.57
CA ASP A 111 -5.98 0.38 -11.54
C ASP A 111 -5.99 -0.96 -10.77
N CYS A 112 -5.21 -1.03 -9.74
CA CYS A 112 -5.23 -2.16 -8.83
C CYS A 112 -6.09 -1.82 -7.63
#